data_c71b2dd54c499f597c3641cc439d4683
#
_entry.id   c71b2dd54c499f597c3641cc439d4683
#
_cell.length_a   1.000
_cell.length_b   1.000
_cell.length_c   1.000
_cell.angle_alpha   90.00
_cell.angle_beta   90.00
_cell.angle_gamma   90.00
#
_symmetry.space_group_name_H-M   'P 1'
#
loop_
_entity.id
_entity.type
_entity.pdbx_description
1 polymer ?
#
loop_
_entity_poly.entity_id
_entity_poly.type
_entity_poly.pdbx_seq_one_letter_code
_entity_poly.pdbx_strand_id
1 'polypeptide(L)'
;NFEKKYFDKENIMNTFVGHPLLEKDNINKTDISSLIQKDKKTISLFAGSRSSEVNLLTPILINFIKMINLKFDEYIFVFHATEDNKSFILDQIKNSNLHNTEVVSDDSIKYEILSNSIFAISKSGTVSLEICKAKIPSIIIYKMNFINFMIVKLLVKIKYANIINI
;
A
#
# COMPACT_ATOMS: atom_id res chain seq x y z
N ASN A 1 -2.08 -19.27 9.07
CA ASN A 1 -1.40 -19.60 10.33
C ASN A 1 -0.09 -20.41 10.10
N PHE A 2 0.78 -19.90 9.25
CA PHE A 2 2.06 -20.57 8.90
C PHE A 2 3.07 -20.54 10.06
N GLU A 3 2.94 -19.63 11.00
CA GLU A 3 3.86 -19.48 12.15
C GLU A 3 3.64 -20.55 13.22
N LYS A 4 2.40 -21.05 13.39
CA LYS A 4 2.07 -22.03 14.42
C LYS A 4 3.03 -23.22 14.44
N LYS A 5 3.35 -23.79 13.29
CA LYS A 5 4.27 -24.94 13.16
C LYS A 5 5.68 -24.68 13.70
N TYR A 6 6.14 -23.42 13.69
CA TYR A 6 7.46 -23.06 14.22
C TYR A 6 7.42 -22.98 15.73
N PHE A 7 6.34 -22.41 16.30
CA PHE A 7 6.15 -22.37 17.76
C PHE A 7 5.94 -23.77 18.35
N ASP A 8 5.14 -24.61 17.68
CA ASP A 8 4.91 -26.00 18.10
C ASP A 8 6.22 -26.80 18.10
N LYS A 9 7.12 -26.58 17.12
CA LYS A 9 8.43 -27.24 17.04
C LYS A 9 9.34 -26.91 18.25
N GLU A 10 9.24 -25.68 18.75
CA GLU A 10 10.02 -25.21 19.90
C GLU A 10 9.28 -25.42 21.23
N ASN A 11 8.17 -26.20 21.24
CA ASN A 11 7.30 -26.43 22.39
C ASN A 11 6.78 -25.11 23.04
N ILE A 12 6.59 -24.06 22.25
CA ILE A 12 6.04 -22.79 22.72
C ILE A 12 4.52 -22.83 22.59
N MET A 13 3.83 -22.70 23.73
CA MET A 13 2.37 -22.62 23.75
C MET A 13 1.92 -21.41 22.95
N ASN A 14 1.06 -21.63 21.96
CA ASN A 14 0.57 -20.57 21.10
C ASN A 14 -0.91 -20.77 20.75
N THR A 15 -1.63 -19.68 20.58
CA THR A 15 -3.02 -19.67 20.16
C THR A 15 -3.18 -18.70 18.98
N PHE A 16 -3.77 -19.16 17.91
CA PHE A 16 -4.09 -18.31 16.77
C PHE A 16 -5.35 -17.50 17.05
N VAL A 17 -5.21 -16.17 17.11
CA VAL A 17 -6.29 -15.22 17.43
C VAL A 17 -6.78 -14.42 16.23
N GLY A 18 -6.38 -14.77 15.01
CA GLY A 18 -6.70 -13.98 13.83
C GLY A 18 -5.76 -12.79 13.65
N HIS A 19 -6.17 -11.82 12.84
CA HIS A 19 -5.40 -10.60 12.63
C HIS A 19 -6.25 -9.37 12.96
N PRO A 20 -5.82 -8.51 13.91
CA PRO A 20 -6.62 -7.38 14.41
C PRO A 20 -7.13 -6.42 13.34
N LEU A 21 -6.38 -6.24 12.24
CA LEU A 21 -6.79 -5.40 11.12
C LEU A 21 -8.05 -5.92 10.40
N LEU A 22 -8.29 -7.24 10.43
CA LEU A 22 -9.44 -7.86 9.78
C LEU A 22 -10.71 -7.76 10.65
N GLU A 23 -10.55 -7.61 11.96
CA GLU A 23 -11.64 -7.55 12.92
C GLU A 23 -12.17 -6.13 13.17
N LYS A 24 -11.37 -5.10 12.85
CA LYS A 24 -11.82 -3.70 13.00
C LYS A 24 -12.99 -3.43 12.07
N ASP A 25 -14.17 -3.18 12.62
CA ASP A 25 -15.28 -2.61 11.87
C ASP A 25 -15.02 -1.12 11.61
N ASN A 26 -14.94 -0.76 10.34
CA ASN A 26 -14.78 0.64 9.94
C ASN A 26 -16.16 1.30 9.92
N ILE A 27 -16.62 1.77 11.08
CA ILE A 27 -17.99 2.25 11.29
C ILE A 27 -18.16 3.73 10.88
N ASN A 28 -17.10 4.50 10.80
CA ASN A 28 -17.18 5.93 10.50
C ASN A 28 -17.05 6.19 8.99
N LYS A 29 -18.19 6.48 8.35
CA LYS A 29 -18.18 7.06 7.00
C LYS A 29 -17.70 8.52 7.12
N THR A 30 -16.51 8.78 6.66
CA THR A 30 -15.97 10.13 6.55
C THR A 30 -16.27 10.67 5.15
N ASP A 31 -16.67 11.93 5.05
CA ASP A 31 -16.86 12.56 3.75
C ASP A 31 -15.51 12.77 3.06
N ILE A 32 -15.32 12.06 1.95
CA ILE A 32 -14.12 12.11 1.12
C ILE A 32 -14.38 12.78 -0.23
N SER A 33 -15.53 13.44 -0.40
CA SER A 33 -15.94 14.05 -1.68
C SER A 33 -14.98 15.13 -2.19
N SER A 34 -14.23 15.76 -1.28
CA SER A 34 -13.16 16.71 -1.65
C SER A 34 -11.90 16.05 -2.23
N LEU A 35 -11.69 14.75 -1.94
CA LEU A 35 -10.51 14.00 -2.37
C LEU A 35 -10.79 13.08 -3.56
N ILE A 36 -12.04 12.67 -3.71
CA ILE A 36 -12.48 11.74 -4.76
C ILE A 36 -13.56 12.43 -5.60
N GLN A 37 -13.27 12.70 -6.85
CA GLN A 37 -14.24 13.23 -7.80
C GLN A 37 -15.16 12.09 -8.28
N LYS A 38 -16.48 12.30 -8.25
CA LYS A 38 -17.49 11.27 -8.57
C LYS A 38 -17.40 10.70 -9.98
N ASP A 39 -16.88 11.47 -10.92
CA ASP A 39 -16.71 11.12 -12.34
C ASP A 39 -15.35 10.50 -12.66
N LYS A 40 -14.47 10.39 -11.68
CA LYS A 40 -13.14 9.83 -11.81
C LYS A 40 -13.00 8.48 -11.08
N LYS A 41 -12.12 7.63 -11.59
CA LYS A 41 -11.77 6.34 -10.99
C LYS A 41 -10.55 6.49 -10.09
N THR A 42 -10.66 6.11 -8.84
CA THR A 42 -9.58 6.24 -7.86
C THR A 42 -8.65 5.03 -7.88
N ILE A 43 -7.35 5.29 -7.90
CA ILE A 43 -6.28 4.29 -7.71
C ILE A 43 -5.50 4.64 -6.44
N SER A 44 -5.51 3.73 -5.47
CA SER A 44 -4.77 3.88 -4.21
C SER A 44 -3.33 3.42 -4.33
N LEU A 45 -2.38 4.24 -3.84
CA LEU A 45 -0.95 4.01 -3.93
C LEU A 45 -0.29 4.00 -2.55
N PHE A 46 0.46 2.94 -2.24
CA PHE A 46 1.16 2.76 -0.97
C PHE A 46 2.65 2.54 -1.20
N ALA A 47 3.45 3.59 -1.06
CA ALA A 47 4.90 3.53 -1.25
C ALA A 47 5.65 2.88 -0.08
N GLY A 48 4.97 2.64 1.03
CA GLY A 48 5.53 2.10 2.27
C GLY A 48 5.44 3.09 3.42
N SER A 49 5.90 2.69 4.59
CA SER A 49 5.89 3.51 5.82
C SER A 49 7.28 4.05 6.19
N ARG A 50 8.35 3.38 5.76
CA ARG A 50 9.73 3.80 6.04
C ARG A 50 10.25 4.72 4.95
N SER A 51 10.96 5.79 5.32
CA SER A 51 11.51 6.77 4.36
C SER A 51 12.38 6.12 3.27
N SER A 52 13.16 5.08 3.61
CA SER A 52 13.95 4.34 2.62
C SER A 52 13.11 3.64 1.55
N GLU A 53 11.94 3.13 1.90
CA GLU A 53 10.99 2.50 0.98
C GLU A 53 10.31 3.56 0.12
N VAL A 54 9.83 4.63 0.76
CA VAL A 54 9.15 5.75 0.10
C VAL A 54 10.06 6.41 -0.92
N ASN A 55 11.31 6.66 -0.57
CA ASN A 55 12.31 7.23 -1.50
C ASN A 55 12.54 6.36 -2.74
N LEU A 56 12.49 5.04 -2.60
CA LEU A 56 12.69 4.11 -3.70
C LEU A 56 11.44 3.91 -4.57
N LEU A 57 10.25 3.91 -3.96
CA LEU A 57 9.02 3.53 -4.65
C LEU A 57 8.24 4.74 -5.19
N THR A 58 8.30 5.90 -4.54
CA THR A 58 7.58 7.10 -5.02
C THR A 58 7.94 7.49 -6.45
N PRO A 59 9.23 7.52 -6.88
CA PRO A 59 9.57 7.82 -8.27
C PRO A 59 8.99 6.80 -9.26
N ILE A 60 8.91 5.52 -8.87
CA ILE A 60 8.34 4.46 -9.71
C ILE A 60 6.83 4.67 -9.88
N LEU A 61 6.13 4.96 -8.78
CA LEU A 61 4.70 5.24 -8.80
C LEU A 61 4.38 6.51 -9.59
N ILE A 62 5.19 7.55 -9.48
CA ILE A 62 5.06 8.78 -10.29
C ILE A 62 5.24 8.47 -11.79
N ASN A 63 6.22 7.67 -12.15
CA ASN A 63 6.40 7.26 -13.55
C ASN A 63 5.20 6.44 -14.05
N PHE A 64 4.65 5.56 -13.21
CA PHE A 64 3.41 4.85 -13.53
C PHE A 64 2.26 5.81 -13.79
N ILE A 65 2.04 6.82 -12.94
CA ILE A 65 1.01 7.84 -13.12
C ILE A 65 1.21 8.57 -14.45
N LYS A 66 2.43 9.01 -14.76
CA LYS A 66 2.76 9.67 -16.04
C LYS A 66 2.40 8.81 -17.24
N MET A 67 2.71 7.51 -17.18
CA MET A 67 2.39 6.57 -18.27
C MET A 67 0.87 6.39 -18.45
N ILE A 68 0.12 6.33 -17.36
CA ILE A 68 -1.34 6.23 -17.41
C ILE A 68 -1.93 7.52 -17.99
N ASN A 69 -1.48 8.70 -17.52
CA ASN A 69 -1.97 10.00 -17.96
C ASN A 69 -1.70 10.30 -19.46
N LEU A 70 -0.76 9.59 -20.08
CA LEU A 70 -0.57 9.70 -21.55
C LEU A 70 -1.74 9.12 -22.35
N LYS A 71 -2.55 8.24 -21.75
CA LYS A 71 -3.59 7.49 -22.46
C LYS A 71 -4.99 7.71 -21.90
N PHE A 72 -5.08 8.07 -20.63
CA PHE A 72 -6.32 8.12 -19.88
C PHE A 72 -6.34 9.33 -18.95
N ASP A 73 -7.45 10.03 -18.91
CA ASP A 73 -7.68 11.21 -18.07
C ASP A 73 -8.71 10.95 -16.95
N GLU A 74 -9.30 9.77 -16.93
CA GLU A 74 -10.38 9.38 -16.04
C GLU A 74 -9.94 8.92 -14.62
N TYR A 75 -8.62 8.95 -14.34
CA TYR A 75 -8.09 8.46 -13.06
C TYR A 75 -7.65 9.57 -12.12
N ILE A 76 -7.89 9.34 -10.83
CA ILE A 76 -7.28 10.07 -9.72
C ILE A 76 -6.40 9.08 -8.95
N PHE A 77 -5.23 9.54 -8.58
CA PHE A 77 -4.27 8.75 -7.80
C PHE A 77 -4.18 9.30 -6.39
N VAL A 78 -4.32 8.43 -5.39
CA VAL A 78 -4.22 8.84 -3.99
C VAL A 78 -3.06 8.09 -3.32
N PHE A 79 -2.03 8.82 -2.96
CA PHE A 79 -0.95 8.30 -2.11
C PHE A 79 -1.40 8.28 -0.66
N HIS A 80 -1.32 7.10 -0.04
CA HIS A 80 -1.45 6.94 1.40
C HIS A 80 -0.06 7.00 2.03
N ALA A 81 0.20 8.05 2.77
CA ALA A 81 1.48 8.34 3.39
C ALA A 81 1.37 8.29 4.92
N THR A 82 2.51 8.16 5.59
CA THR A 82 2.62 8.55 7.00
C THR A 82 2.87 10.07 7.09
N GLU A 83 2.58 10.71 8.22
CA GLU A 83 2.84 12.14 8.41
C GLU A 83 4.30 12.50 8.09
N ASP A 84 5.26 11.66 8.51
CA ASP A 84 6.69 11.87 8.28
C ASP A 84 7.08 11.87 6.80
N ASN A 85 6.36 11.15 5.96
CA ASN A 85 6.68 10.98 4.54
C ASN A 85 5.81 11.83 3.60
N LYS A 86 4.78 12.48 4.12
CA LYS A 86 3.80 13.26 3.34
C LYS A 86 4.46 14.39 2.56
N SER A 87 5.28 15.19 3.24
CA SER A 87 5.97 16.33 2.62
C SER A 87 6.85 15.90 1.45
N PHE A 88 7.62 14.83 1.61
CA PHE A 88 8.46 14.28 0.54
C PHE A 88 7.64 13.87 -0.68
N ILE A 89 6.52 13.15 -0.48
CA ILE A 89 5.66 12.71 -1.60
C ILE A 89 5.05 13.93 -2.30
N LEU A 90 4.55 14.91 -1.55
CA LEU A 90 4.00 16.15 -2.11
C LEU A 90 5.02 16.90 -2.97
N ASP A 91 6.27 17.02 -2.52
CA ASP A 91 7.35 17.66 -3.28
C ASP A 91 7.63 16.91 -4.59
N GLN A 92 7.65 15.58 -4.56
CA GLN A 92 7.84 14.76 -5.76
C GLN A 92 6.70 14.91 -6.77
N ILE A 93 5.45 14.98 -6.30
CA ILE A 93 4.27 15.21 -7.13
C ILE A 93 4.32 16.59 -7.78
N LYS A 94 4.61 17.62 -6.99
CA LYS A 94 4.74 19.01 -7.45
C LYS A 94 5.82 19.15 -8.53
N ASN A 95 7.01 18.58 -8.27
CA ASN A 95 8.12 18.59 -9.22
C ASN A 95 7.83 17.81 -10.51
N SER A 96 6.82 16.95 -10.47
CA SER A 96 6.40 16.12 -11.61
C SER A 96 5.20 16.69 -12.37
N ASN A 97 4.64 17.84 -11.94
CA ASN A 97 3.48 18.51 -12.54
C ASN A 97 2.25 17.56 -12.65
N LEU A 98 2.00 16.75 -11.64
CA LEU A 98 0.84 15.87 -11.59
C LEU A 98 -0.34 16.59 -10.91
N HIS A 99 -1.44 16.79 -11.66
CA HIS A 99 -2.62 17.54 -11.20
C HIS A 99 -3.77 16.65 -10.70
N ASN A 100 -3.71 15.34 -10.99
CA ASN A 100 -4.71 14.34 -10.64
C ASN A 100 -4.19 13.39 -9.53
N THR A 101 -3.38 13.92 -8.63
CA THR A 101 -2.72 13.12 -7.59
C THR A 101 -2.83 13.81 -6.24
N GLU A 102 -3.39 13.13 -5.26
CA GLU A 102 -3.58 13.58 -3.89
C GLU A 102 -2.70 12.79 -2.91
N VAL A 103 -2.40 13.37 -1.75
CA VAL A 103 -1.65 12.70 -0.67
C VAL A 103 -2.44 12.80 0.62
N VAL A 104 -2.75 11.67 1.20
CA VAL A 104 -3.45 11.56 2.48
C VAL A 104 -2.57 10.86 3.51
N SER A 105 -2.65 11.33 4.75
CA SER A 105 -1.92 10.76 5.90
C SER A 105 -2.85 10.41 7.06
N ASP A 106 -4.12 10.75 6.96
CA ASP A 106 -5.12 10.44 7.96
C ASP A 106 -5.63 9.00 7.80
N ASP A 107 -5.31 8.15 8.77
CA ASP A 107 -5.76 6.76 8.80
C ASP A 107 -7.28 6.61 8.92
N SER A 108 -7.99 7.64 9.42
CA SER A 108 -9.45 7.59 9.59
C SER A 108 -10.18 7.55 8.25
N ILE A 109 -9.64 8.19 7.21
CA ILE A 109 -10.22 8.26 5.86
C ILE A 109 -9.63 7.22 4.91
N LYS A 110 -8.52 6.58 5.29
CA LYS A 110 -7.79 5.60 4.45
C LYS A 110 -8.71 4.49 3.95
N TYR A 111 -9.50 3.90 4.84
CA TYR A 111 -10.37 2.80 4.47
C TYR A 111 -11.50 3.24 3.53
N GLU A 112 -12.06 4.42 3.76
CA GLU A 112 -13.12 4.97 2.90
C GLU A 112 -12.59 5.23 1.48
N ILE A 113 -11.40 5.85 1.35
CA ILE A 113 -10.75 6.04 0.05
C ILE A 113 -10.45 4.69 -0.61
N LEU A 114 -9.90 3.75 0.17
CA LEU A 114 -9.55 2.42 -0.34
C LEU A 114 -10.79 1.68 -0.84
N SER A 115 -11.90 1.72 -0.10
CA SER A 115 -13.17 1.08 -0.48
C SER A 115 -13.81 1.68 -1.74
N ASN A 116 -13.50 2.94 -2.05
CA ASN A 116 -13.95 3.63 -3.26
C ASN A 116 -12.90 3.54 -4.40
N SER A 117 -11.78 2.86 -4.19
CA SER A 117 -10.76 2.65 -5.20
C SER A 117 -11.10 1.46 -6.09
N ILE A 118 -10.81 1.59 -7.39
CA ILE A 118 -10.97 0.48 -8.34
C ILE A 118 -9.75 -0.44 -8.35
N PHE A 119 -8.60 0.06 -7.87
CA PHE A 119 -7.33 -0.64 -7.91
C PHE A 119 -6.37 -0.10 -6.85
N ALA A 120 -5.44 -0.93 -6.38
CA ALA A 120 -4.37 -0.49 -5.50
C ALA A 120 -3.00 -0.99 -5.97
N ILE A 121 -1.97 -0.15 -5.78
CA ILE A 121 -0.58 -0.56 -5.90
C ILE A 121 0.06 -0.37 -4.53
N SER A 122 0.61 -1.42 -3.97
CA SER A 122 1.19 -1.34 -2.63
C SER A 122 2.56 -2.01 -2.54
N LYS A 123 3.38 -1.48 -1.63
CA LYS A 123 4.55 -2.19 -1.15
C LYS A 123 4.10 -3.40 -0.32
N SER A 124 4.83 -4.50 -0.40
CA SER A 124 4.58 -5.67 0.45
C SER A 124 4.61 -5.30 1.94
N GLY A 125 3.56 -5.66 2.69
CA GLY A 125 3.40 -5.35 4.10
C GLY A 125 1.98 -5.60 4.60
N THR A 126 1.68 -5.15 5.81
CA THR A 126 0.36 -5.31 6.45
C THR A 126 -0.78 -4.61 5.71
N VAL A 127 -0.48 -3.55 4.95
CA VAL A 127 -1.47 -2.83 4.12
C VAL A 127 -2.14 -3.76 3.09
N SER A 128 -1.47 -4.82 2.66
CA SER A 128 -2.07 -5.80 1.76
C SER A 128 -3.29 -6.51 2.37
N LEU A 129 -3.33 -6.68 3.70
CA LEU A 129 -4.52 -7.20 4.40
C LEU A 129 -5.68 -6.20 4.39
N GLU A 130 -5.39 -4.91 4.53
CA GLU A 130 -6.40 -3.84 4.43
C GLU A 130 -7.00 -3.78 3.03
N ILE A 131 -6.16 -3.91 1.99
CA ILE A 131 -6.59 -3.99 0.59
C ILE A 131 -7.48 -5.21 0.35
N CYS A 132 -7.09 -6.37 0.87
CA CYS A 132 -7.92 -7.59 0.81
C CYS A 132 -9.27 -7.40 1.51
N LYS A 133 -9.29 -6.76 2.68
CA LYS A 133 -10.51 -6.44 3.41
C LYS A 133 -11.43 -5.54 2.58
N ALA A 134 -10.87 -4.56 1.88
CA ALA A 134 -11.61 -3.68 0.98
C ALA A 134 -12.06 -4.37 -0.33
N LYS A 135 -11.60 -5.59 -0.59
CA LYS A 135 -11.96 -6.43 -1.77
C LYS A 135 -11.62 -5.79 -3.11
N ILE A 136 -10.59 -4.97 -3.18
CA ILE A 136 -10.13 -4.36 -4.43
C ILE A 136 -8.95 -5.11 -5.02
N PRO A 137 -8.86 -5.21 -6.35
CA PRO A 137 -7.70 -5.81 -7.02
C PRO A 137 -6.45 -4.98 -6.77
N SER A 138 -5.30 -5.66 -6.65
CA SER A 138 -4.06 -4.95 -6.35
C SER A 138 -2.83 -5.60 -6.96
N ILE A 139 -1.79 -4.79 -7.17
CA ILE A 139 -0.43 -5.23 -7.46
C ILE A 139 0.46 -4.92 -6.26
N ILE A 140 1.19 -5.94 -5.84
CA ILE A 140 2.21 -5.77 -4.80
C ILE A 140 3.56 -5.58 -5.47
N ILE A 141 4.19 -4.44 -5.19
CA ILE A 141 5.51 -4.11 -5.69
C ILE A 141 6.54 -4.25 -4.57
N TYR A 142 7.73 -4.66 -4.95
CA TYR A 142 8.85 -4.80 -4.04
C TYR A 142 10.13 -4.33 -4.70
N LYS A 143 10.84 -3.41 -4.07
CA LYS A 143 12.15 -2.96 -4.52
C LYS A 143 13.09 -2.88 -3.33
N MET A 144 14.27 -3.41 -3.49
CA MET A 144 15.36 -3.32 -2.53
C MET A 144 16.67 -3.01 -3.28
N ASN A 145 17.69 -2.58 -2.56
CA ASN A 145 19.01 -2.45 -3.15
C ASN A 145 19.60 -3.84 -3.46
N PHE A 146 20.59 -3.88 -4.35
CA PHE A 146 21.18 -5.12 -4.83
C PHE A 146 21.80 -5.98 -3.72
N ILE A 147 22.44 -5.37 -2.73
CA ILE A 147 23.06 -6.08 -1.60
C ILE A 147 22.01 -6.79 -0.78
N ASN A 148 20.92 -6.09 -0.40
CA ASN A 148 19.82 -6.68 0.34
C ASN A 148 19.12 -7.78 -0.46
N PHE A 149 18.99 -7.61 -1.78
CA PHE A 149 18.44 -8.65 -2.66
C PHE A 149 19.28 -9.93 -2.62
N MET A 150 20.62 -9.81 -2.68
CA MET A 150 21.51 -10.97 -2.60
C MET A 150 21.40 -11.69 -1.25
N ILE A 151 21.36 -10.94 -0.16
CA ILE A 151 21.20 -11.50 1.20
C ILE A 151 19.85 -12.24 1.31
N VAL A 152 18.77 -11.59 0.89
CA VAL A 152 17.42 -12.20 0.94
C VAL A 152 17.37 -13.47 0.08
N LYS A 153 17.93 -13.43 -1.12
CA LYS A 153 17.98 -14.60 -2.02
C LYS A 153 18.71 -15.79 -1.43
N LEU A 154 19.75 -15.55 -0.62
CA LEU A 154 20.52 -16.61 0.03
C LEU A 154 19.84 -17.15 1.30
N LEU A 155 19.19 -16.28 2.08
CA LEU A 155 18.68 -16.64 3.41
C LEU A 155 17.20 -17.00 3.40
N VAL A 156 16.40 -16.41 2.51
CA VAL A 156 14.94 -16.53 2.51
C VAL A 156 14.50 -17.62 1.53
N LYS A 157 13.96 -18.70 2.08
CA LYS A 157 13.42 -19.85 1.33
C LYS A 157 11.93 -19.72 1.02
N ILE A 158 11.35 -18.50 1.11
CA ILE A 158 9.93 -18.28 0.88
C ILE A 158 9.70 -18.01 -0.61
N LYS A 159 8.72 -18.71 -1.19
CA LYS A 159 8.37 -18.58 -2.60
C LYS A 159 7.73 -17.23 -2.94
N TYR A 160 7.04 -16.60 -1.99
CA TYR A 160 6.30 -15.35 -2.19
C TYR A 160 6.70 -14.30 -1.15
N ALA A 161 6.87 -13.06 -1.59
CA ALA A 161 7.26 -11.95 -0.73
C ALA A 161 6.08 -11.23 -0.06
N ASN A 162 4.85 -11.73 -0.24
CA ASN A 162 3.65 -11.12 0.32
C ASN A 162 2.92 -12.09 1.24
N ILE A 163 2.45 -11.55 2.38
CA ILE A 163 1.72 -12.29 3.41
C ILE A 163 0.39 -12.91 2.89
N ILE A 164 -0.21 -12.33 1.86
CA ILE A 164 -1.46 -12.85 1.26
C ILE A 164 -1.21 -14.13 0.45
N ASN A 165 0.00 -14.30 -0.06
CA ASN A 165 0.36 -15.41 -0.94
C ASN A 165 1.06 -16.56 -0.19
N ILE A 166 1.19 -16.47 1.13
CA ILE A 166 1.73 -17.48 2.03
C ILE A 166 0.59 -18.27 2.64
#